data_53c9a7799cdc056a1c39ba48bf19dc9c
#
_entry.id   53c9a7799cdc056a1c39ba48bf19dc9c
#
_cell.length_a   1.000
_cell.length_b   1.000
_cell.length_c   1.000
_cell.angle_alpha   90.00
_cell.angle_beta   90.00
_cell.angle_gamma   90.00
#
_symmetry.space_group_name_H-M   'P 1'
#
loop_
_entity.id
_entity.type
_entity.pdbx_description
1 polymer ?
#
loop_
_entity_poly.entity_id
_entity_poly.type
_entity_poly.pdbx_seq_one_letter_code
_entity_poly.pdbx_strand_id
1 'polypeptide(L)'
;DRLIFNSEWSRARFFVNIDNDILYKKTDVCFQSAPKTKINFKKKEKIISFIGKLNSAKGYDLFGEAITRVLDKHKDWKSVVIGDEPREKLLFKHKNLKIIGFKTNKYILNYLKKVSISVVSSRWNEPFGRTSLEAASRGCAVIISNRGGLPETALDAIILKELSANSIYKSIDSLIINKKKLFYLQK
;
A
#
# COMPACT_ATOMS: atom_id res chain seq x y z
N ASP A 1 31.32 -2.28 -14.70
CA ASP A 1 30.11 -2.79 -14.04
C ASP A 1 29.41 -1.67 -13.28
N ARG A 2 28.08 -1.72 -13.19
CA ARG A 2 27.26 -0.75 -12.44
C ARG A 2 26.35 -1.48 -11.46
N LEU A 3 26.05 -0.86 -10.32
CA LEU A 3 25.06 -1.33 -9.37
C LEU A 3 23.75 -0.58 -9.60
N ILE A 4 22.63 -1.31 -9.70
CA ILE A 4 21.31 -0.72 -9.92
C ILE A 4 20.44 -0.99 -8.68
N PHE A 5 19.90 0.08 -8.11
CA PHE A 5 18.96 0.04 -6.98
C PHE A 5 17.54 0.30 -7.44
N ASN A 6 16.55 -0.25 -6.73
CA ASN A 6 15.14 -0.06 -7.05
C ASN A 6 14.51 1.17 -6.37
N SER A 7 15.25 1.88 -5.51
CA SER A 7 14.85 3.11 -4.84
C SER A 7 16.06 3.90 -4.38
N GLU A 8 15.89 5.20 -4.17
CA GLU A 8 16.90 6.04 -3.55
C GLU A 8 17.18 5.59 -2.10
N TRP A 9 16.13 5.17 -1.38
CA TRP A 9 16.28 4.63 -0.05
C TRP A 9 17.18 3.39 -0.03
N SER A 10 16.99 2.45 -0.96
CA SER A 10 17.82 1.25 -1.05
C SER A 10 19.28 1.58 -1.35
N ARG A 11 19.52 2.56 -2.25
CA ARG A 11 20.87 3.05 -2.53
C ARG A 11 21.50 3.69 -1.30
N ALA A 12 20.81 4.60 -0.65
CA ALA A 12 21.29 5.26 0.56
C ALA A 12 21.59 4.25 1.68
N ARG A 13 20.73 3.23 1.84
CA ARG A 13 20.90 2.18 2.85
C ARG A 13 22.13 1.30 2.57
N PHE A 14 22.42 1.02 1.32
CA PHE A 14 23.62 0.28 0.93
C PHE A 14 24.90 1.03 1.32
N PHE A 15 24.93 2.35 1.18
CA PHE A 15 26.08 3.19 1.47
C PHE A 15 26.21 3.59 2.96
N VAL A 16 25.30 3.15 3.83
CA VAL A 16 25.50 3.33 5.27
C VAL A 16 26.77 2.60 5.67
N ASN A 17 27.75 3.33 6.17
CA ASN A 17 29.12 2.86 6.54
C ASN A 17 30.02 2.49 5.33
N ILE A 18 29.67 2.90 4.11
CA ILE A 18 30.54 2.78 2.94
C ILE A 18 30.81 4.19 2.42
N ASP A 19 32.00 4.68 2.68
CA ASP A 19 32.49 5.95 2.16
C ASP A 19 33.37 5.68 0.94
N ASN A 20 32.75 5.64 -0.25
CA ASN A 20 33.41 5.34 -1.50
C ASN A 20 32.75 6.06 -2.69
N ASP A 21 33.23 7.25 -2.98
CA ASP A 21 32.75 8.09 -4.08
C ASP A 21 32.84 7.43 -5.47
N ILE A 22 33.89 6.64 -5.69
CA ILE A 22 34.10 5.94 -6.96
C ILE A 22 33.01 4.89 -7.15
N LEU A 23 32.67 4.15 -6.10
CA LEU A 23 31.62 3.18 -6.12
C LEU A 23 30.26 3.87 -6.26
N TYR A 24 30.01 4.97 -5.53
CA TYR A 24 28.76 5.71 -5.62
C TYR A 24 28.49 6.21 -7.05
N LYS A 25 29.49 6.73 -7.76
CA LYS A 25 29.40 7.15 -9.17
C LYS A 25 29.10 5.99 -10.14
N LYS A 26 29.30 4.75 -9.71
CA LYS A 26 28.96 3.54 -10.47
C LYS A 26 27.57 2.99 -10.13
N THR A 27 26.73 3.76 -9.45
CA THR A 27 25.37 3.34 -9.08
C THR A 27 24.33 4.14 -9.83
N ASP A 28 23.19 3.48 -10.13
CA ASP A 28 21.99 4.10 -10.66
C ASP A 28 20.77 3.66 -9.86
N VAL A 29 19.72 4.48 -9.88
CA VAL A 29 18.42 4.08 -9.37
C VAL A 29 17.46 3.90 -10.55
N CYS A 30 16.88 2.69 -10.62
CA CYS A 30 15.88 2.36 -11.61
C CYS A 30 14.60 1.92 -10.89
N PHE A 31 13.64 2.82 -10.81
CA PHE A 31 12.35 2.52 -10.16
C PHE A 31 11.61 1.40 -10.89
N GLN A 32 10.99 0.53 -10.11
CA GLN A 32 10.11 -0.49 -10.68
C GLN A 32 8.88 0.18 -11.30
N SER A 33 8.36 -0.44 -12.35
CA SER A 33 7.16 0.03 -13.03
C SER A 33 6.02 -0.97 -12.90
N ALA A 34 4.80 -0.49 -13.09
CA ALA A 34 3.61 -1.33 -13.24
C ALA A 34 3.08 -1.21 -14.67
N PRO A 35 2.53 -2.29 -15.26
CA PRO A 35 1.98 -2.23 -16.61
C PRO A 35 0.90 -1.16 -16.72
N LYS A 36 0.99 -0.32 -17.76
CA LYS A 36 -0.06 0.67 -18.07
C LYS A 36 -1.41 -0.03 -18.25
N THR A 37 -2.48 0.59 -17.75
CA THR A 37 -3.84 0.13 -17.97
C THR A 37 -4.78 1.32 -18.09
N LYS A 38 -5.80 1.20 -18.91
CA LYS A 38 -6.87 2.20 -18.95
C LYS A 38 -7.75 2.02 -17.71
N ILE A 39 -7.86 3.08 -16.90
CA ILE A 39 -8.66 3.07 -15.68
C ILE A 39 -10.05 3.56 -16.00
N ASN A 40 -11.05 2.77 -15.60
CA ASN A 40 -12.45 3.19 -15.66
C ASN A 40 -12.91 3.56 -14.25
N PHE A 41 -12.87 4.82 -13.91
CA PHE A 41 -13.24 5.31 -12.58
C PHE A 41 -14.72 5.07 -12.23
N LYS A 42 -15.63 4.92 -13.23
CA LYS A 42 -17.03 4.56 -13.00
C LYS A 42 -17.19 3.14 -12.45
N LYS A 43 -16.19 2.28 -12.63
CA LYS A 43 -16.18 0.89 -12.10
C LYS A 43 -15.52 0.79 -10.71
N LYS A 44 -15.12 1.90 -10.11
CA LYS A 44 -14.62 1.90 -8.74
C LYS A 44 -15.78 1.65 -7.77
N GLU A 45 -15.58 0.65 -6.91
CA GLU A 45 -16.52 0.27 -5.86
C GLU A 45 -16.04 0.86 -4.52
N LYS A 46 -16.93 0.96 -3.55
CA LYS A 46 -16.62 1.36 -2.16
C LYS A 46 -15.86 0.23 -1.44
N ILE A 47 -14.65 -0.06 -1.94
CA ILE A 47 -13.79 -1.13 -1.42
C ILE A 47 -12.47 -0.55 -0.95
N ILE A 48 -12.07 -0.95 0.27
CA ILE A 48 -10.76 -0.69 0.86
C ILE A 48 -9.99 -2.00 0.86
N SER A 49 -8.73 -1.99 0.38
CA SER A 49 -7.91 -3.20 0.34
C SER A 49 -6.67 -3.14 1.23
N PHE A 50 -6.31 -4.29 1.76
CA PHE A 50 -4.97 -4.61 2.26
C PHE A 50 -4.45 -5.82 1.47
N ILE A 51 -3.21 -5.74 0.97
CA ILE A 51 -2.61 -6.79 0.16
C ILE A 51 -1.19 -7.05 0.64
N GLY A 52 -0.92 -8.26 1.10
CA GLY A 52 0.39 -8.66 1.61
C GLY A 52 0.34 -9.79 2.62
N LYS A 53 1.45 -10.08 3.27
CA LYS A 53 1.48 -11.04 4.38
C LYS A 53 0.64 -10.52 5.54
N LEU A 54 -0.15 -11.41 6.15
CA LEU A 54 -1.09 -11.05 7.22
C LEU A 54 -0.40 -11.08 8.59
N ASN A 55 0.68 -10.29 8.72
CA ASN A 55 1.49 -10.25 9.93
C ASN A 55 1.73 -8.81 10.42
N SER A 56 2.25 -8.71 11.64
CA SER A 56 2.58 -7.44 12.30
C SER A 56 3.68 -6.66 11.58
N ALA A 57 4.64 -7.32 10.93
CA ALA A 57 5.67 -6.64 10.15
C ALA A 57 5.08 -5.86 8.96
N LYS A 58 4.01 -6.36 8.34
CA LYS A 58 3.27 -5.65 7.29
C LYS A 58 2.16 -4.73 7.84
N GLY A 59 2.03 -4.64 9.17
CA GLY A 59 1.04 -3.79 9.83
C GLY A 59 -0.40 -4.25 9.64
N TYR A 60 -0.61 -5.55 9.44
CA TYR A 60 -1.95 -6.10 9.27
C TYR A 60 -2.79 -5.96 10.53
N ASP A 61 -2.18 -6.05 11.71
CA ASP A 61 -2.80 -5.76 13.00
C ASP A 61 -3.36 -4.34 13.08
N LEU A 62 -2.55 -3.33 12.71
CA LEU A 62 -2.97 -1.93 12.67
C LEU A 62 -4.08 -1.68 11.65
N PHE A 63 -3.95 -2.31 10.47
CA PHE A 63 -5.00 -2.24 9.46
C PHE A 63 -6.29 -2.87 9.95
N GLY A 64 -6.23 -4.06 10.56
CA GLY A 64 -7.39 -4.80 11.06
C GLY A 64 -8.17 -4.02 12.10
N GLU A 65 -7.48 -3.39 13.07
CA GLU A 65 -8.10 -2.52 14.06
C GLU A 65 -8.75 -1.28 13.42
N ALA A 66 -8.03 -0.62 12.52
CA ALA A 66 -8.52 0.58 11.84
C ALA A 66 -9.73 0.27 10.97
N ILE A 67 -9.68 -0.83 10.17
CA ILE A 67 -10.73 -1.14 9.20
C ILE A 67 -12.03 -1.56 9.86
N THR A 68 -11.98 -2.25 10.99
CA THR A 68 -13.18 -2.61 11.77
C THR A 68 -13.94 -1.34 12.17
N ARG A 69 -13.23 -0.35 12.71
CA ARG A 69 -13.81 0.95 13.08
C ARG A 69 -14.38 1.72 11.87
N VAL A 70 -13.68 1.68 10.74
CA VAL A 70 -14.16 2.30 9.48
C VAL A 70 -15.46 1.66 9.02
N LEU A 71 -15.53 0.34 8.99
CA LEU A 71 -16.71 -0.40 8.53
C LEU A 71 -17.90 -0.29 9.49
N ASP A 72 -17.66 -0.09 10.78
CA ASP A 72 -18.70 0.22 11.76
C ASP A 72 -19.33 1.59 11.49
N LYS A 73 -18.54 2.58 11.09
CA LYS A 73 -19.01 3.94 10.76
C LYS A 73 -19.61 4.02 9.36
N HIS A 74 -18.98 3.41 8.38
CA HIS A 74 -19.35 3.49 6.96
C HIS A 74 -19.93 2.16 6.46
N LYS A 75 -21.19 1.88 6.80
CA LYS A 75 -21.88 0.58 6.56
C LYS A 75 -21.99 0.18 5.09
N ASP A 76 -21.89 1.12 4.17
CA ASP A 76 -21.95 0.93 2.73
C ASP A 76 -20.59 0.66 2.08
N TRP A 77 -19.50 0.70 2.85
CA TRP A 77 -18.17 0.31 2.43
C TRP A 77 -17.87 -1.16 2.76
N LYS A 78 -16.97 -1.74 1.97
CA LYS A 78 -16.46 -3.10 2.17
C LYS A 78 -14.95 -3.08 2.27
N SER A 79 -14.39 -4.10 2.89
CA SER A 79 -12.94 -4.31 2.88
C SER A 79 -12.60 -5.67 2.34
N VAL A 80 -11.50 -5.75 1.62
CA VAL A 80 -10.92 -7.00 1.16
C VAL A 80 -9.47 -7.10 1.60
N VAL A 81 -9.11 -8.24 2.14
CA VAL A 81 -7.75 -8.60 2.52
C VAL A 81 -7.29 -9.74 1.62
N ILE A 82 -6.16 -9.54 0.96
CA ILE A 82 -5.57 -10.52 0.03
C ILE A 82 -4.16 -10.88 0.51
N GLY A 83 -3.97 -12.12 0.88
CA GLY A 83 -2.72 -12.66 1.39
C GLY A 83 -2.96 -13.69 2.47
N ASP A 84 -1.88 -14.20 2.99
CA ASP A 84 -1.88 -15.15 4.10
C ASP A 84 -0.62 -14.97 4.97
N GLU A 85 -0.61 -15.60 6.11
CA GLU A 85 0.56 -15.80 6.96
C GLU A 85 0.24 -16.92 7.97
N PRO A 86 0.65 -18.14 7.69
CA PRO A 86 0.31 -19.28 8.56
C PRO A 86 0.98 -19.23 9.93
N ARG A 87 2.04 -18.44 10.10
CA ARG A 87 2.80 -18.32 11.35
C ARG A 87 2.21 -17.31 12.34
N GLU A 88 1.40 -16.34 11.85
CA GLU A 88 0.70 -15.37 12.69
C GLU A 88 -0.81 -15.48 12.46
N LYS A 89 -1.57 -15.70 13.53
CA LYS A 89 -3.03 -15.83 13.46
C LYS A 89 -3.71 -14.55 13.91
N LEU A 90 -3.57 -13.48 13.15
CA LEU A 90 -4.26 -12.22 13.37
C LEU A 90 -5.65 -12.31 12.71
N LEU A 91 -6.71 -12.40 13.53
CA LEU A 91 -8.07 -12.56 13.04
C LEU A 91 -8.91 -11.33 13.35
N PHE A 92 -9.39 -10.67 12.31
CA PHE A 92 -10.37 -9.60 12.40
C PHE A 92 -11.66 -10.04 11.73
N LYS A 93 -12.80 -9.81 12.39
CA LYS A 93 -14.12 -10.21 11.89
C LYS A 93 -15.02 -8.99 11.77
N HIS A 94 -15.63 -8.81 10.62
CA HIS A 94 -16.70 -7.84 10.38
C HIS A 94 -17.53 -8.32 9.19
N LYS A 95 -18.85 -8.07 9.17
CA LYS A 95 -19.74 -8.51 8.09
C LYS A 95 -19.35 -8.00 6.69
N ASN A 96 -18.71 -6.83 6.64
CA ASN A 96 -18.24 -6.19 5.41
C ASN A 96 -16.75 -6.38 5.15
N LEU A 97 -16.04 -7.19 5.96
CA LEU A 97 -14.63 -7.56 5.78
C LEU A 97 -14.52 -8.97 5.20
N LYS A 98 -13.84 -9.11 4.08
CA LYS A 98 -13.58 -10.42 3.47
C LYS A 98 -12.08 -10.67 3.35
N ILE A 99 -11.62 -11.76 3.94
CA ILE A 99 -10.26 -12.28 3.76
C ILE A 99 -10.33 -13.38 2.72
N ILE A 100 -9.58 -13.25 1.62
CA ILE A 100 -9.68 -14.16 0.47
C ILE A 100 -8.43 -15.03 0.25
N GLY A 101 -7.49 -14.99 1.20
CA GLY A 101 -6.26 -15.77 1.15
C GLY A 101 -5.28 -15.31 0.07
N PHE A 102 -4.25 -16.11 -0.17
CA PHE A 102 -3.26 -15.85 -1.22
C PHE A 102 -3.89 -15.86 -2.61
N LYS A 103 -3.46 -14.93 -3.45
CA LYS A 103 -3.85 -14.84 -4.87
C LYS A 103 -2.65 -14.48 -5.74
N THR A 104 -2.73 -14.92 -7.01
CA THR A 104 -1.70 -14.57 -8.00
C THR A 104 -1.68 -13.08 -8.28
N ASN A 105 -0.55 -12.55 -8.72
CA ASN A 105 -0.40 -11.14 -9.09
C ASN A 105 -1.43 -10.71 -10.15
N LYS A 106 -1.68 -11.54 -11.18
CA LYS A 106 -2.69 -11.30 -12.21
C LYS A 106 -4.10 -11.09 -11.62
N TYR A 107 -4.48 -11.90 -10.63
CA TYR A 107 -5.75 -11.75 -9.91
C TYR A 107 -5.79 -10.43 -9.15
N ILE A 108 -4.73 -10.11 -8.38
CA ILE A 108 -4.60 -8.89 -7.59
C ILE A 108 -4.74 -7.64 -8.47
N LEU A 109 -3.97 -7.56 -9.56
CA LEU A 109 -4.01 -6.44 -10.48
C LEU A 109 -5.40 -6.24 -11.11
N ASN A 110 -6.09 -7.33 -11.42
CA ASN A 110 -7.45 -7.25 -11.94
C ASN A 110 -8.47 -6.81 -10.87
N TYR A 111 -8.32 -7.31 -9.64
CA TYR A 111 -9.17 -6.93 -8.52
C TYR A 111 -9.02 -5.46 -8.14
N LEU A 112 -7.80 -4.92 -8.14
CA LEU A 112 -7.49 -3.53 -7.84
C LEU A 112 -8.20 -2.53 -8.77
N LYS A 113 -8.59 -2.93 -9.99
CA LYS A 113 -9.34 -2.06 -10.92
C LYS A 113 -10.66 -1.56 -10.32
N LYS A 114 -11.27 -2.30 -9.40
CA LYS A 114 -12.51 -1.92 -8.72
C LYS A 114 -12.32 -1.37 -7.31
N VAL A 115 -11.15 -1.51 -6.72
CA VAL A 115 -10.84 -1.01 -5.37
C VAL A 115 -10.68 0.51 -5.40
N SER A 116 -11.27 1.21 -4.44
CA SER A 116 -11.16 2.67 -4.32
C SER A 116 -9.98 3.12 -3.48
N ILE A 117 -9.69 2.44 -2.37
CA ILE A 117 -8.62 2.80 -1.43
C ILE A 117 -7.76 1.56 -1.17
N SER A 118 -6.44 1.70 -1.19
CA SER A 118 -5.51 0.65 -0.80
C SER A 118 -4.59 1.13 0.31
N VAL A 119 -4.39 0.29 1.33
CA VAL A 119 -3.55 0.62 2.49
C VAL A 119 -2.34 -0.29 2.53
N VAL A 120 -1.16 0.30 2.68
CA VAL A 120 0.13 -0.38 2.85
C VAL A 120 0.77 0.12 4.13
N SER A 121 0.46 -0.52 5.24
CA SER A 121 0.81 -0.12 6.62
C SER A 121 2.06 -0.81 7.15
N SER A 122 3.05 -1.10 6.30
CA SER A 122 4.24 -1.84 6.69
C SER A 122 5.03 -1.14 7.81
N ARG A 123 5.41 -1.89 8.84
CA ARG A 123 6.46 -1.50 9.81
C ARG A 123 7.85 -1.81 9.26
N TRP A 124 7.92 -2.78 8.36
CA TRP A 124 9.15 -3.15 7.70
C TRP A 124 9.59 -2.05 6.74
N ASN A 125 10.88 -1.80 6.67
CA ASN A 125 11.47 -0.89 5.69
C ASN A 125 11.46 -1.58 4.32
N GLU A 126 10.46 -1.29 3.52
CA GLU A 126 10.33 -1.86 2.17
C GLU A 126 11.45 -1.33 1.27
N PRO A 127 12.17 -2.17 0.53
CA PRO A 127 13.16 -1.69 -0.43
C PRO A 127 12.56 -0.78 -1.51
N PHE A 128 11.29 -1.03 -1.90
CA PHE A 128 10.52 -0.20 -2.82
C PHE A 128 9.03 -0.17 -2.44
N GLY A 129 8.32 -1.29 -2.54
CA GLY A 129 6.89 -1.37 -2.20
C GLY A 129 5.99 -1.56 -3.41
N ARG A 130 6.13 -2.69 -4.09
CA ARG A 130 5.34 -3.00 -5.30
C ARG A 130 3.84 -2.90 -5.11
N THR A 131 3.32 -3.25 -3.95
CA THR A 131 1.87 -3.25 -3.69
C THR A 131 1.26 -1.85 -3.80
N SER A 132 1.95 -0.82 -3.30
CA SER A 132 1.50 0.57 -3.43
C SER A 132 1.52 1.04 -4.88
N LEU A 133 2.61 0.76 -5.62
CA LEU A 133 2.73 1.06 -7.03
C LEU A 133 1.61 0.36 -7.86
N GLU A 134 1.40 -0.92 -7.61
CA GLU A 134 0.36 -1.71 -8.29
C GLU A 134 -1.04 -1.15 -8.02
N ALA A 135 -1.33 -0.76 -6.79
CA ALA A 135 -2.60 -0.15 -6.42
C ALA A 135 -2.79 1.22 -7.09
N ALA A 136 -1.80 2.10 -7.03
CA ALA A 136 -1.83 3.40 -7.69
C ALA A 136 -2.01 3.25 -9.21
N SER A 137 -1.27 2.35 -9.85
CA SER A 137 -1.40 2.08 -11.30
C SER A 137 -2.76 1.54 -11.73
N ARG A 138 -3.60 1.16 -10.79
CA ARG A 138 -5.00 0.72 -11.02
C ARG A 138 -6.03 1.74 -10.54
N GLY A 139 -5.57 2.98 -10.23
CA GLY A 139 -6.43 4.08 -9.81
C GLY A 139 -7.01 3.91 -8.41
N CYS A 140 -6.28 3.32 -7.50
CA CYS A 140 -6.63 3.35 -6.09
C CYS A 140 -6.02 4.59 -5.46
N ALA A 141 -6.74 5.28 -4.58
CA ALA A 141 -6.12 6.19 -3.65
C ALA A 141 -5.30 5.36 -2.65
N VAL A 142 -4.02 5.68 -2.48
CA VAL A 142 -3.09 4.86 -1.70
C VAL A 142 -2.73 5.55 -0.39
N ILE A 143 -2.79 4.80 0.70
CA ILE A 143 -2.34 5.23 2.03
C ILE A 143 -1.14 4.34 2.39
N ILE A 144 0.01 4.94 2.68
CA ILE A 144 1.26 4.24 2.95
C ILE A 144 1.90 4.68 4.25
N SER A 145 2.62 3.77 4.88
CA SER A 145 3.54 4.13 5.95
C SER A 145 4.80 4.81 5.41
N ASN A 146 5.42 5.66 6.20
CA ASN A 146 6.73 6.26 5.88
C ASN A 146 7.85 5.29 6.24
N ARG A 147 8.02 4.20 5.46
CA ARG A 147 8.99 3.13 5.72
C ARG A 147 9.74 2.72 4.46
N GLY A 148 11.07 2.82 4.52
CA GLY A 148 11.94 2.43 3.40
C GLY A 148 11.65 3.25 2.15
N GLY A 149 11.63 2.58 1.00
CA GLY A 149 11.31 3.17 -0.31
C GLY A 149 9.81 3.30 -0.60
N LEU A 150 8.89 3.02 0.35
CA LEU A 150 7.45 3.19 0.13
C LEU A 150 7.07 4.60 -0.35
N PRO A 151 7.59 5.69 0.23
CA PRO A 151 7.27 7.05 -0.23
C PRO A 151 7.64 7.33 -1.70
N GLU A 152 8.54 6.55 -2.27
CA GLU A 152 9.00 6.70 -3.66
C GLU A 152 8.06 6.00 -4.68
N THR A 153 7.05 5.25 -4.21
CA THR A 153 6.24 4.38 -5.07
C THR A 153 4.99 5.04 -5.66
N ALA A 154 4.47 6.09 -5.03
CA ALA A 154 3.26 6.77 -5.45
C ALA A 154 3.31 8.25 -5.05
N LEU A 155 3.44 9.13 -6.04
CA LEU A 155 3.66 10.58 -5.84
C LEU A 155 2.50 11.24 -5.06
N ASP A 156 1.26 10.81 -5.30
CA ASP A 156 0.06 11.36 -4.65
C ASP A 156 -0.49 10.49 -3.51
N ALA A 157 0.33 9.58 -2.95
CA ALA A 157 -0.11 8.78 -1.81
C ALA A 157 -0.25 9.61 -0.53
N ILE A 158 -1.19 9.22 0.34
CA ILE A 158 -1.21 9.72 1.72
C ILE A 158 -0.13 8.99 2.50
N ILE A 159 0.94 9.70 2.84
CA ILE A 159 2.01 9.18 3.71
C ILE A 159 1.61 9.42 5.17
N LEU A 160 1.50 8.34 5.94
CA LEU A 160 1.19 8.41 7.37
C LEU A 160 2.36 9.04 8.13
N LYS A 161 2.11 10.16 8.81
CA LYS A 161 3.11 10.81 9.68
C LYS A 161 3.47 9.91 10.86
N GLU A 162 2.47 9.23 11.41
CA GLU A 162 2.59 8.26 12.48
C GLU A 162 1.94 6.95 12.03
N LEU A 163 2.60 5.84 12.25
CA LEU A 163 2.06 4.53 11.91
C LEU A 163 1.29 3.96 13.12
N SER A 164 0.00 4.22 13.14
CA SER A 164 -0.95 3.72 14.14
C SER A 164 -2.29 3.36 13.50
N ALA A 165 -3.07 2.50 14.16
CA ALA A 165 -4.42 2.18 13.73
C ALA A 165 -5.31 3.43 13.64
N ASN A 166 -5.11 4.39 14.54
CA ASN A 166 -5.86 5.64 14.52
C ASN A 166 -5.51 6.52 13.33
N SER A 167 -4.24 6.61 12.95
CA SER A 167 -3.80 7.37 11.76
C SER A 167 -4.33 6.74 10.48
N ILE A 168 -4.33 5.40 10.37
CA ILE A 168 -4.93 4.67 9.25
C ILE A 168 -6.44 4.95 9.19
N TYR A 169 -7.15 4.80 10.34
CA TYR A 169 -8.57 5.09 10.43
C TYR A 169 -8.90 6.51 9.96
N LYS A 170 -8.23 7.53 10.51
CA LYS A 170 -8.45 8.94 10.15
C LYS A 170 -8.19 9.20 8.66
N SER A 171 -7.16 8.60 8.09
CA SER A 171 -6.83 8.76 6.68
C SER A 171 -7.90 8.16 5.77
N ILE A 172 -8.38 6.95 6.06
CA ILE A 172 -9.47 6.32 5.32
C ILE A 172 -10.76 7.13 5.46
N ASP A 173 -11.14 7.49 6.69
CA ASP A 173 -12.34 8.27 7.00
C ASP A 173 -12.36 9.60 6.22
N SER A 174 -11.24 10.31 6.21
CA SER A 174 -11.12 11.56 5.46
C SER A 174 -11.34 11.40 3.95
N LEU A 175 -10.89 10.30 3.36
CA LEU A 175 -11.09 10.00 1.94
C LEU A 175 -12.55 9.62 1.65
N ILE A 176 -13.19 8.89 2.54
CA ILE A 176 -14.60 8.50 2.38
C ILE A 176 -15.51 9.74 2.41
N ILE A 177 -15.24 10.66 3.34
CA ILE A 177 -16.02 11.90 3.52
C ILE A 177 -15.73 12.87 2.37
N ASN A 178 -14.46 13.04 1.99
CA ASN A 178 -14.06 13.96 0.93
C ASN A 178 -13.91 13.25 -0.42
N LYS A 179 -15.03 13.08 -1.11
CA LYS A 179 -15.07 12.42 -2.44
C LYS A 179 -14.21 13.12 -3.49
N LYS A 180 -14.06 14.45 -3.42
CA LYS A 180 -13.20 15.22 -4.35
C LYS A 180 -11.74 14.82 -4.15
N LYS A 181 -11.28 14.77 -2.90
CA LYS A 181 -9.92 14.32 -2.56
C LYS A 181 -9.69 12.87 -2.95
N LEU A 182 -10.65 11.98 -2.65
CA LEU A 182 -10.57 10.57 -3.07
C LEU A 182 -10.38 10.45 -4.59
N PHE A 183 -11.21 11.14 -5.37
CA PHE A 183 -11.12 11.10 -6.83
C PHE A 183 -9.81 11.69 -7.37
N TYR A 184 -9.31 12.77 -6.75
CA TYR A 184 -8.02 13.35 -7.11
C TYR A 184 -6.88 12.35 -6.95
N LEU A 185 -6.81 11.65 -5.80
CA LEU A 185 -5.77 10.66 -5.51
C LEU A 185 -5.92 9.36 -6.29
N GLN A 186 -7.02 9.16 -6.99
CA GLN A 186 -7.24 8.01 -7.88
C GLN A 186 -6.74 8.25 -9.31
N LYS A 187 -6.56 9.50 -9.73
CA LYS A 187 -6.08 9.90 -11.05
C LYS A 187 -4.57 9.77 -11.20
#